data_6fc8e25ddd457dc774b9074b3e01ea71
#
_entry.id   6fc8e25ddd457dc774b9074b3e01ea71
#
_cell.length_a   1.000
_cell.length_b   1.000
_cell.length_c   1.000
_cell.angle_alpha   90.00
_cell.angle_beta   90.00
_cell.angle_gamma   90.00
#
_symmetry.space_group_name_H-M   'P 1'
#
loop_
_entity.id
_entity.type
_entity.pdbx_description
1 polymer ?
#
loop_
_entity_poly.entity_id
_entity_poly.type
_entity_poly.pdbx_seq_one_letter_code
_entity_poly.pdbx_strand_id
1 'polypeptide(L)'
;MAVDAGAGALRIAHVDDHETVQLGFAFLLADQPDITLVSSVFTVDDLVPRLGEIDLVVLDIRLSDGSTIERNLALLQQHDARVLAFTAADNPAELRAASRAGVLGIVRKSESRDVILEAIRSAARGSTVATTEWAAALDADPLLSSAGLSPKEREVLALYAAGD
;
A
#
# COMPACT_ATOMS: atom_id res chain seq x y z
N MET A 1 -17.59 -29.50 4.04
CA MET A 1 -16.60 -28.43 4.16
C MET A 1 -17.35 -27.10 4.24
N ALA A 2 -17.40 -26.53 5.43
CA ALA A 2 -18.06 -25.25 5.62
C ALA A 2 -17.20 -24.16 4.99
N VAL A 3 -17.65 -23.58 3.88
CA VAL A 3 -17.15 -22.29 3.41
C VAL A 3 -17.53 -21.27 4.46
N ASP A 4 -16.52 -20.65 5.06
CA ASP A 4 -16.72 -19.55 6.00
C ASP A 4 -17.47 -18.41 5.27
N ALA A 5 -18.78 -18.38 5.43
CA ALA A 5 -19.68 -17.39 4.82
C ALA A 5 -19.76 -16.11 5.66
N GLY A 6 -18.69 -15.74 6.39
CA GLY A 6 -18.70 -14.68 7.38
C GLY A 6 -17.79 -13.49 7.14
N ALA A 7 -16.86 -13.54 6.18
CA ALA A 7 -16.06 -12.37 5.84
C ALA A 7 -16.75 -11.60 4.71
N GLY A 8 -17.29 -10.43 5.00
CA GLY A 8 -17.77 -9.49 3.97
C GLY A 8 -16.64 -9.13 2.99
N ALA A 9 -16.97 -8.62 1.81
CA ALA A 9 -15.98 -8.16 0.84
C ALA A 9 -15.02 -7.13 1.46
N LEU A 10 -13.75 -7.18 1.09
CA LEU A 10 -12.73 -6.21 1.49
C LEU A 10 -13.07 -4.84 0.87
N ARG A 11 -13.15 -3.82 1.71
CA ARG A 11 -13.56 -2.48 1.32
C ARG A 11 -12.32 -1.64 1.03
N ILE A 12 -12.10 -1.34 -0.24
CA ILE A 12 -10.89 -0.67 -0.73
C ILE A 12 -11.22 0.75 -1.15
N ALA A 13 -10.36 1.70 -0.81
CA ALA A 13 -10.32 3.03 -1.41
C ALA A 13 -9.05 3.21 -2.23
N HIS A 14 -9.15 3.98 -3.30
CA HIS A 14 -8.04 4.34 -4.17
C HIS A 14 -7.85 5.85 -4.18
N VAL A 15 -6.61 6.29 -3.97
CA VAL A 15 -6.22 7.70 -4.05
C VAL A 15 -5.14 7.85 -5.12
N ASP A 16 -5.48 8.49 -6.21
CA ASP A 16 -4.60 8.76 -7.34
C ASP A 16 -5.12 9.98 -8.12
N ASP A 17 -4.27 10.90 -8.49
CA ASP A 17 -4.65 12.11 -9.21
C ASP A 17 -4.79 11.92 -10.73
N HIS A 18 -4.56 10.70 -11.23
CA HIS A 18 -4.72 10.36 -12.64
C HIS A 18 -6.03 9.59 -12.88
N GLU A 19 -6.99 10.23 -13.54
CA GLU A 19 -8.30 9.65 -13.86
C GLU A 19 -8.16 8.30 -14.62
N THR A 20 -7.24 8.23 -15.58
CA THR A 20 -7.00 6.99 -16.34
C THR A 20 -6.55 5.83 -15.44
N VAL A 21 -5.73 6.12 -14.43
CA VAL A 21 -5.29 5.11 -13.46
C VAL A 21 -6.45 4.68 -12.57
N GLN A 22 -7.29 5.61 -12.14
CA GLN A 22 -8.50 5.29 -11.37
C GLN A 22 -9.45 4.35 -12.14
N LEU A 23 -9.67 4.62 -13.42
CA LEU A 23 -10.49 3.78 -14.29
C LEU A 23 -9.89 2.38 -14.46
N GLY A 24 -8.58 2.29 -14.69
CA GLY A 24 -7.87 1.02 -14.79
C GLY A 24 -7.91 0.22 -13.49
N PHE A 25 -7.77 0.88 -12.35
CA PHE A 25 -7.86 0.25 -11.04
C PHE A 25 -9.27 -0.27 -10.75
N ALA A 26 -10.29 0.51 -11.05
CA ALA A 26 -11.68 0.06 -10.94
C ALA A 26 -11.97 -1.16 -11.82
N PHE A 27 -11.45 -1.18 -13.05
CA PHE A 27 -11.57 -2.33 -13.95
C PHE A 27 -10.86 -3.57 -13.41
N LEU A 28 -9.68 -3.39 -12.82
CA LEU A 28 -8.90 -4.47 -12.21
C LEU A 28 -9.66 -5.17 -11.08
N LEU A 29 -10.48 -4.44 -10.32
CA LEU A 29 -11.25 -4.97 -9.19
C LEU A 29 -12.65 -5.47 -9.57
N ALA A 30 -13.17 -5.12 -10.75
CA ALA A 30 -14.60 -5.27 -11.10
C ALA A 30 -15.12 -6.71 -11.07
N ASP A 31 -14.27 -7.70 -11.36
CA ASP A 31 -14.64 -9.12 -11.38
C ASP A 31 -14.16 -9.89 -10.13
N GLN A 32 -13.74 -9.18 -9.09
CA GLN A 32 -13.30 -9.79 -7.84
C GLN A 32 -14.44 -9.78 -6.81
N PRO A 33 -15.05 -10.95 -6.53
CA PRO A 33 -16.24 -11.02 -5.66
C PRO A 33 -15.91 -10.73 -4.19
N ASP A 34 -14.64 -10.85 -3.80
CA ASP A 34 -14.14 -10.63 -2.45
C ASP A 34 -13.65 -9.20 -2.19
N ILE A 35 -13.69 -8.32 -3.19
CA ILE A 35 -13.19 -6.96 -3.11
C ILE A 35 -14.27 -5.97 -3.58
N THR A 36 -14.46 -4.89 -2.84
CA THR A 36 -15.34 -3.79 -3.23
C THR A 36 -14.54 -2.48 -3.24
N LEU A 37 -14.53 -1.80 -4.38
CA LEU A 37 -14.01 -0.43 -4.47
C LEU A 37 -15.07 0.54 -3.95
N VAL A 38 -14.88 1.05 -2.73
CA VAL A 38 -15.83 1.93 -2.05
C VAL A 38 -15.70 3.37 -2.51
N SER A 39 -14.47 3.81 -2.77
CA SER A 39 -14.18 5.19 -3.15
C SER A 39 -12.93 5.27 -4.02
N SER A 40 -12.94 6.18 -4.98
CA SER A 40 -11.78 6.56 -5.76
C SER A 40 -11.75 8.09 -5.83
N VAL A 41 -10.67 8.68 -5.28
CA VAL A 41 -10.55 10.13 -5.09
C VAL A 41 -9.19 10.63 -5.56
N PHE A 42 -9.07 11.95 -5.75
CA PHE A 42 -7.83 12.58 -6.23
C PHE A 42 -6.89 12.96 -5.07
N THR A 43 -7.42 13.20 -3.88
CA THR A 43 -6.65 13.61 -2.70
C THR A 43 -7.00 12.78 -1.48
N VAL A 44 -6.08 12.71 -0.52
CA VAL A 44 -6.34 12.04 0.76
C VAL A 44 -7.41 12.79 1.56
N ASP A 45 -7.42 14.11 1.49
CA ASP A 45 -8.41 14.93 2.21
C ASP A 45 -9.85 14.59 1.79
N ASP A 46 -10.08 14.29 0.52
CA ASP A 46 -11.40 13.89 0.01
C ASP A 46 -11.85 12.54 0.55
N LEU A 47 -10.90 11.69 0.97
CA LEU A 47 -11.20 10.36 1.52
C LEU A 47 -11.53 10.39 3.02
N VAL A 48 -11.03 11.37 3.77
CA VAL A 48 -11.13 11.42 5.24
C VAL A 48 -12.56 11.15 5.76
N PRO A 49 -13.63 11.74 5.19
CA PRO A 49 -14.99 11.50 5.67
C PRO A 49 -15.47 10.06 5.59
N ARG A 50 -14.81 9.25 4.77
CA ARG A 50 -15.21 7.85 4.49
C ARG A 50 -14.26 6.80 5.06
N LEU A 51 -13.19 7.20 5.76
CA LEU A 51 -12.17 6.27 6.26
C LEU A 51 -12.73 5.17 7.18
N GLY A 52 -13.78 5.46 7.94
CA GLY A 52 -14.46 4.44 8.78
C GLY A 52 -15.11 3.30 8.01
N GLU A 53 -15.32 3.46 6.70
CA GLU A 53 -15.92 2.45 5.82
C GLU A 53 -14.85 1.62 5.07
N ILE A 54 -13.57 1.91 5.25
CA ILE A 54 -12.47 1.42 4.41
C ILE A 54 -11.60 0.45 5.20
N ASP A 55 -11.28 -0.69 4.59
CA ASP A 55 -10.36 -1.68 5.15
C ASP A 55 -8.92 -1.43 4.70
N LEU A 56 -8.73 -0.88 3.50
CA LEU A 56 -7.41 -0.57 2.93
C LEU A 56 -7.49 0.65 2.01
N VAL A 57 -6.55 1.55 2.17
CA VAL A 57 -6.28 2.65 1.22
C VAL A 57 -5.13 2.25 0.30
N VAL A 58 -5.38 2.24 -0.99
CA VAL A 58 -4.34 2.10 -2.03
C VAL A 58 -3.98 3.51 -2.49
N LEU A 59 -2.76 3.94 -2.15
CA LEU A 59 -2.33 5.34 -2.24
C LEU A 59 -1.19 5.52 -3.22
N ASP A 60 -1.36 6.41 -4.20
CA ASP A 60 -0.23 6.91 -4.98
C ASP A 60 0.72 7.74 -4.09
N ILE A 61 2.00 7.44 -4.17
CA ILE A 61 3.03 8.16 -3.41
C ILE A 61 3.12 9.63 -3.84
N ARG A 62 2.88 9.91 -5.12
CA ARG A 62 3.01 11.25 -5.70
C ARG A 62 1.66 11.77 -6.17
N LEU A 63 1.14 12.76 -5.46
CA LEU A 63 -0.07 13.47 -5.83
C LEU A 63 0.25 14.91 -6.28
N SER A 64 -0.51 15.43 -7.23
CA SER A 64 -0.30 16.78 -7.80
C SER A 64 -0.90 17.90 -6.95
N ASP A 65 -1.57 17.58 -5.85
CA ASP A 65 -2.15 18.56 -4.92
C ASP A 65 -1.13 19.29 -4.03
N GLY A 66 0.16 18.97 -4.18
CA GLY A 66 1.26 19.53 -3.38
C GLY A 66 1.44 18.85 -2.03
N SER A 67 0.66 17.83 -1.70
CA SER A 67 0.85 17.05 -0.48
C SER A 67 2.09 16.15 -0.57
N THR A 68 2.70 15.87 0.59
CA THR A 68 3.80 14.91 0.70
C THR A 68 3.29 13.56 1.16
N ILE A 69 4.04 12.50 0.86
CA ILE A 69 3.67 11.14 1.31
C ILE A 69 3.64 11.07 2.84
N GLU A 70 4.55 11.74 3.53
CA GLU A 70 4.62 11.78 4.99
C GLU A 70 3.37 12.43 5.58
N ARG A 71 2.95 13.56 5.02
CA ARG A 71 1.72 14.26 5.44
C ARG A 71 0.49 13.39 5.22
N ASN A 72 0.37 12.78 4.06
CA ASN A 72 -0.75 11.94 3.71
C ASN A 72 -0.84 10.70 4.60
N LEU A 73 0.28 10.05 4.86
CA LEU A 73 0.31 8.88 5.75
C LEU A 73 0.04 9.25 7.20
N ALA A 74 0.57 10.40 7.68
CA ALA A 74 0.27 10.88 9.03
C ALA A 74 -1.24 11.13 9.21
N LEU A 75 -1.90 11.72 8.21
CA LEU A 75 -3.35 11.94 8.23
C LEU A 75 -4.13 10.62 8.25
N LEU A 76 -3.77 9.66 7.41
CA LEU A 76 -4.41 8.35 7.37
C LEU A 76 -4.19 7.56 8.66
N GLN A 77 -3.02 7.65 9.27
CA GLN A 77 -2.70 6.99 10.54
C GLN A 77 -3.51 7.55 11.73
N GLN A 78 -3.86 8.83 11.70
CA GLN A 78 -4.77 9.41 12.72
C GLN A 78 -6.14 8.70 12.75
N HIS A 79 -6.50 8.03 11.66
CA HIS A 79 -7.75 7.28 11.51
C HIS A 79 -7.54 5.76 11.52
N ASP A 80 -6.36 5.29 11.94
CA ASP A 80 -6.00 3.85 11.97
C ASP A 80 -6.13 3.16 10.59
N ALA A 81 -5.98 3.91 9.50
CA ALA A 81 -6.11 3.38 8.15
C ALA A 81 -4.89 2.53 7.77
N ARG A 82 -5.14 1.37 7.18
CA ARG A 82 -4.11 0.56 6.52
C ARG A 82 -3.83 1.13 5.14
N VAL A 83 -2.56 1.19 4.76
CA VAL A 83 -2.15 1.80 3.49
C VAL A 83 -1.20 0.89 2.74
N LEU A 84 -1.52 0.67 1.47
CA LEU A 84 -0.64 0.07 0.46
C LEU A 84 -0.23 1.17 -0.52
N ALA A 85 1.07 1.40 -0.69
CA ALA A 85 1.55 2.33 -1.70
C ALA A 85 1.49 1.70 -3.09
N PHE A 86 0.93 2.43 -4.04
CA PHE A 86 0.73 2.00 -5.42
C PHE A 86 1.30 3.07 -6.34
N THR A 87 2.44 2.81 -6.98
CA THR A 87 3.23 3.88 -7.60
C THR A 87 3.85 3.50 -8.93
N ALA A 88 3.96 4.50 -9.82
CA ALA A 88 4.82 4.43 -11.00
C ALA A 88 6.25 4.92 -10.71
N ALA A 89 6.49 5.50 -9.52
CA ALA A 89 7.76 6.13 -9.18
C ALA A 89 8.89 5.12 -8.97
N ASP A 90 10.06 5.50 -9.47
CA ASP A 90 11.32 4.78 -9.28
C ASP A 90 12.29 5.53 -8.35
N ASN A 91 11.83 6.62 -7.74
CA ASN A 91 12.68 7.45 -6.87
C ASN A 91 12.92 6.75 -5.53
N PRO A 92 14.16 6.30 -5.23
CA PRO A 92 14.47 5.60 -3.98
C PRO A 92 14.16 6.41 -2.72
N ALA A 93 14.27 7.74 -2.76
CA ALA A 93 13.98 8.60 -1.62
C ALA A 93 12.48 8.58 -1.28
N GLU A 94 11.60 8.61 -2.28
CA GLU A 94 10.14 8.53 -2.08
C GLU A 94 9.71 7.15 -1.57
N LEU A 95 10.31 6.09 -2.09
CA LEU A 95 10.05 4.72 -1.63
C LEU A 95 10.49 4.54 -0.17
N ARG A 96 11.64 5.09 0.22
CA ARG A 96 12.09 5.09 1.62
C ARG A 96 11.14 5.89 2.52
N ALA A 97 10.71 7.06 2.08
CA ALA A 97 9.78 7.89 2.85
C ALA A 97 8.47 7.14 3.11
N ALA A 98 7.90 6.49 2.11
CA ALA A 98 6.70 5.66 2.24
C ALA A 98 6.92 4.50 3.22
N SER A 99 8.04 3.80 3.10
CA SER A 99 8.41 2.68 3.96
C SER A 99 8.53 3.10 5.43
N ARG A 100 9.24 4.21 5.70
CA ARG A 100 9.40 4.77 7.05
C ARG A 100 8.08 5.27 7.65
N ALA A 101 7.20 5.77 6.82
CA ALA A 101 5.92 6.32 7.26
C ALA A 101 4.85 5.25 7.54
N GLY A 102 5.17 3.96 7.37
CA GLY A 102 4.36 2.85 7.86
C GLY A 102 3.36 2.27 6.86
N VAL A 103 3.60 2.38 5.55
CA VAL A 103 2.82 1.59 4.57
C VAL A 103 3.05 0.09 4.79
N LEU A 104 2.06 -0.72 4.48
CA LEU A 104 2.16 -2.18 4.59
C LEU A 104 2.93 -2.82 3.44
N GLY A 105 3.18 -2.09 2.39
CA GLY A 105 3.97 -2.52 1.24
C GLY A 105 3.94 -1.48 0.13
N ILE A 106 4.77 -1.70 -0.88
CA ILE A 106 4.88 -0.85 -2.06
C ILE A 106 4.72 -1.75 -3.28
N VAL A 107 3.76 -1.43 -4.15
CA VAL A 107 3.49 -2.15 -5.38
C VAL A 107 3.59 -1.19 -6.56
N ARG A 108 4.26 -1.62 -7.63
CA ARG A 108 4.31 -0.84 -8.87
C ARG A 108 3.02 -0.94 -9.64
N LYS A 109 2.61 0.17 -10.25
CA LYS A 109 1.47 0.22 -11.18
C LYS A 109 1.69 -0.65 -12.43
N SER A 110 2.94 -1.01 -12.74
CA SER A 110 3.32 -1.89 -13.84
C SER A 110 3.35 -3.39 -13.50
N GLU A 111 3.08 -3.75 -12.25
CA GLU A 111 3.01 -5.16 -11.86
C GLU A 111 1.84 -5.88 -12.53
N SER A 112 1.93 -7.21 -12.57
CA SER A 112 0.84 -8.04 -13.08
C SER A 112 -0.41 -7.89 -12.20
N ARG A 113 -1.57 -8.13 -12.81
CA ARG A 113 -2.86 -8.12 -12.11
C ARG A 113 -2.84 -9.01 -10.87
N ASP A 114 -2.30 -10.21 -10.97
CA ASP A 114 -2.28 -11.19 -9.88
C ASP A 114 -1.42 -10.70 -8.71
N VAL A 115 -0.28 -10.07 -8.98
CA VAL A 115 0.59 -9.48 -7.95
C VAL A 115 -0.13 -8.34 -7.24
N ILE A 116 -0.80 -7.46 -7.98
CA ILE A 116 -1.55 -6.33 -7.39
C ILE A 116 -2.70 -6.84 -6.52
N LEU A 117 -3.49 -7.78 -6.99
CA LEU A 117 -4.62 -8.34 -6.25
C LEU A 117 -4.19 -9.06 -4.96
N GLU A 118 -3.12 -9.83 -5.02
CA GLU A 118 -2.57 -10.51 -3.84
C GLU A 118 -2.04 -9.51 -2.81
N ALA A 119 -1.35 -8.47 -3.27
CA ALA A 119 -0.89 -7.39 -2.40
C ALA A 119 -2.06 -6.67 -1.69
N ILE A 120 -3.13 -6.38 -2.41
CA ILE A 120 -4.35 -5.77 -1.85
C ILE A 120 -4.95 -6.67 -0.78
N ARG A 121 -5.11 -7.96 -1.05
CA ARG A 121 -5.68 -8.92 -0.08
C ARG A 121 -4.83 -9.03 1.17
N SER A 122 -3.53 -9.15 1.03
CA SER A 122 -2.60 -9.25 2.16
C SER A 122 -2.61 -7.97 3.01
N ALA A 123 -2.49 -6.81 2.39
CA ALA A 123 -2.50 -5.52 3.09
C ALA A 123 -3.85 -5.23 3.77
N ALA A 124 -4.96 -5.57 3.15
CA ALA A 124 -6.30 -5.39 3.73
C ALA A 124 -6.51 -6.23 5.01
N ARG A 125 -5.80 -7.35 5.13
CA ARG A 125 -5.76 -8.19 6.34
C ARG A 125 -4.75 -7.71 7.38
N GLY A 126 -4.02 -6.63 7.11
CA GLY A 126 -3.00 -6.07 7.97
C GLY A 126 -1.61 -6.73 7.85
N SER A 127 -1.41 -7.59 6.86
CA SER A 127 -0.12 -8.23 6.61
C SER A 127 0.81 -7.33 5.80
N THR A 128 2.08 -7.33 6.14
CA THR A 128 3.11 -6.67 5.33
C THR A 128 3.26 -7.38 3.99
N VAL A 129 3.38 -6.61 2.92
CA VAL A 129 3.55 -7.12 1.56
C VAL A 129 5.01 -7.01 1.17
N ALA A 130 5.70 -8.14 1.04
CA ALA A 130 7.08 -8.20 0.58
C ALA A 130 7.13 -8.16 -0.95
N THR A 131 7.47 -7.00 -1.51
CA THR A 131 7.76 -6.82 -2.93
C THR A 131 9.23 -6.49 -3.12
N THR A 132 9.73 -6.61 -4.37
CA THR A 132 11.10 -6.21 -4.72
C THR A 132 11.35 -4.74 -4.38
N GLU A 133 10.37 -3.87 -4.61
CA GLU A 133 10.42 -2.44 -4.29
C GLU A 133 10.51 -2.19 -2.80
N TRP A 134 9.75 -2.92 -2.01
CA TRP A 134 9.80 -2.86 -0.54
C TRP A 134 11.18 -3.26 -0.02
N ALA A 135 11.71 -4.38 -0.48
CA ALA A 135 13.04 -4.86 -0.11
C ALA A 135 14.13 -3.86 -0.50
N ALA A 136 14.06 -3.30 -1.72
CA ALA A 136 15.00 -2.29 -2.19
C ALA A 136 14.92 -0.99 -1.36
N ALA A 137 13.72 -0.57 -0.96
CA ALA A 137 13.53 0.60 -0.11
C ALA A 137 14.12 0.41 1.29
N LEU A 138 14.00 -0.77 1.87
CA LEU A 138 14.59 -1.13 3.16
C LEU A 138 16.11 -1.20 3.06
N ASP A 139 16.67 -1.84 2.05
CA ASP A 139 18.12 -1.96 1.84
C ASP A 139 18.81 -0.61 1.63
N ALA A 140 18.11 0.33 0.99
CA ALA A 140 18.62 1.67 0.74
C ALA A 140 18.44 2.62 1.94
N ASP A 141 17.86 2.19 3.06
CA ASP A 141 17.65 3.04 4.22
C ASP A 141 18.96 3.24 5.00
N PRO A 142 19.49 4.50 5.09
CA PRO A 142 20.72 4.77 5.82
C PRO A 142 20.65 4.45 7.32
N LEU A 143 19.46 4.49 7.92
CA LEU A 143 19.27 4.15 9.34
C LEU A 143 19.45 2.66 9.60
N LEU A 144 19.00 1.81 8.67
CA LEU A 144 19.22 0.36 8.75
C LEU A 144 20.66 -0.01 8.41
N SER A 145 21.29 0.68 7.45
CA SER A 145 22.70 0.47 7.13
C SER A 145 23.64 0.95 8.23
N SER A 146 23.28 2.00 8.97
CA SER A 146 24.06 2.52 10.10
C SER A 146 23.97 1.65 11.37
N ALA A 147 23.00 0.76 11.46
CA ALA A 147 22.85 -0.20 12.56
C ALA A 147 23.89 -1.33 12.53
N GLY A 148 24.80 -1.34 11.56
CA GLY A 148 25.89 -2.31 11.47
C GLY A 148 25.46 -3.74 11.18
N LEU A 149 24.24 -3.93 10.69
CA LEU A 149 23.71 -5.25 10.35
C LEU A 149 24.41 -5.80 9.11
N SER A 150 24.89 -7.02 9.21
CA SER A 150 25.42 -7.77 8.07
C SER A 150 24.31 -8.04 7.02
N PRO A 151 24.67 -8.31 5.75
CA PRO A 151 23.70 -8.65 4.71
C PRO A 151 22.76 -9.79 5.14
N LYS A 152 23.27 -10.76 5.89
CA LYS A 152 22.51 -11.91 6.37
C LYS A 152 21.51 -11.56 7.48
N GLU A 153 21.88 -10.64 8.35
CA GLU A 153 20.99 -10.14 9.41
C GLU A 153 19.88 -9.26 8.84
N ARG A 154 20.17 -8.51 7.78
CA ARG A 154 19.17 -7.76 7.03
C ARG A 154 18.17 -8.67 6.31
N GLU A 155 18.66 -9.77 5.72
CA GLU A 155 17.82 -10.78 5.08
C GLU A 155 16.89 -11.45 6.10
N VAL A 156 17.39 -11.80 7.27
CA VAL A 156 16.60 -12.38 8.38
C VAL A 156 15.56 -11.39 8.88
N LEU A 157 15.90 -10.10 9.05
CA LEU A 157 14.94 -9.08 9.44
C LEU A 157 13.86 -8.84 8.38
N ALA A 158 14.24 -8.87 7.10
CA ALA A 158 13.29 -8.76 5.99
C ALA A 158 12.32 -9.95 5.96
N LEU A 159 12.79 -11.16 6.21
CA LEU A 159 11.96 -12.36 6.32
C LEU A 159 11.04 -12.29 7.55
N TYR A 160 11.55 -11.79 8.68
CA TYR A 160 10.76 -11.62 9.89
C TYR A 160 9.68 -10.55 9.73
N ALA A 161 9.99 -9.46 9.01
CA ALA A 161 9.02 -8.41 8.67
C ALA A 161 7.99 -8.88 7.63
N ALA A 162 8.31 -9.89 6.83
CA ALA A 162 7.40 -10.50 5.87
C ALA A 162 6.40 -11.50 6.50
N GLY A 163 6.49 -11.78 7.79
CA GLY A 163 5.48 -12.52 8.54
C GLY A 163 5.47 -14.04 8.29
N ASP A 164 6.62 -14.65 8.10
CA ASP A 164 6.75 -16.12 8.20
C ASP A 164 6.82 -16.58 9.66
#